data_e3f84b43e8b4d1c9a2274fb3661efc8b
#
_entry.id   e3f84b43e8b4d1c9a2274fb3661efc8b
#
_cell.length_a   1.000
_cell.length_b   1.000
_cell.length_c   1.000
_cell.angle_alpha   90.00
_cell.angle_beta   90.00
_cell.angle_gamma   90.00
#
_symmetry.space_group_name_H-M   'P 1'
#
loop_
_entity.id
_entity.type
_entity.pdbx_description
1 polymer ?
#
loop_
_entity_poly.entity_id
_entity_poly.type
_entity_poly.pdbx_seq_one_letter_code
_entity_poly.pdbx_strand_id
1 'polypeptide(L)'
;ADELSDTAQKNTSMALKVHQSVLTISERAKDQAESTEDALGSVDTINVQMEQILVEVEAMAKKAEEMSRIIAELSLSSDDTKTSVLKATDQITLMYDAVNDIHKAVELIQSIADETDLLSINANIEAARAGEAGKGFAVVADQINKLAIQSNNSSMDIQKMLERVTQITQSMVDVMNEVCSNMDVQQEKLVMTREAYQIIADGVEQSRTNMGNIREKVVVLNASGSDISDAVGELSSSADDNAQTASDTMSVVNDMNATMQQVQSSSEELMTTAAELQETLGKFRM
;
A
#
# COMPACT_ATOMS: atom_id res chain seq x y z
N ALA A 1 -41.40 -5.65 73.50
CA ALA A 1 -41.82 -6.66 72.48
C ALA A 1 -41.94 -6.04 71.10
N ASP A 2 -42.60 -4.90 70.93
CA ASP A 2 -42.83 -4.26 69.62
C ASP A 2 -41.54 -3.81 68.91
N GLU A 3 -40.58 -3.26 69.65
CA GLU A 3 -39.30 -2.81 69.09
C GLU A 3 -38.44 -3.95 68.60
N LEU A 4 -38.50 -5.12 69.25
CA LEU A 4 -37.76 -6.30 68.88
C LEU A 4 -38.43 -7.02 67.68
N SER A 5 -39.78 -7.00 67.62
CA SER A 5 -40.56 -7.48 66.48
C SER A 5 -40.29 -6.66 65.20
N ASP A 6 -40.25 -5.31 65.34
CA ASP A 6 -39.92 -4.39 64.25
C ASP A 6 -38.46 -4.65 63.73
N THR A 7 -37.55 -4.85 64.71
CA THR A 7 -36.15 -5.20 64.34
C THR A 7 -36.03 -6.51 63.59
N ALA A 8 -36.74 -7.56 64.01
CA ALA A 8 -36.76 -8.85 63.32
C ALA A 8 -37.34 -8.75 61.91
N GLN A 9 -38.41 -7.96 61.74
CA GLN A 9 -39.01 -7.75 60.42
C GLN A 9 -38.11 -6.98 59.48
N LYS A 10 -37.36 -5.98 59.98
CA LYS A 10 -36.34 -5.25 59.25
C LYS A 10 -35.19 -6.16 58.83
N ASN A 11 -34.71 -7.04 59.73
CA ASN A 11 -33.63 -8.00 59.42
C ASN A 11 -34.09 -9.02 58.34
N THR A 12 -35.30 -9.53 58.40
CA THR A 12 -35.88 -10.38 57.35
C THR A 12 -35.86 -9.69 55.99
N SER A 13 -36.36 -8.43 55.96
CA SER A 13 -36.39 -7.66 54.73
C SER A 13 -34.97 -7.40 54.17
N MET A 14 -34.01 -7.17 55.06
CA MET A 14 -32.61 -6.95 54.69
C MET A 14 -31.97 -8.21 54.19
N ALA A 15 -32.17 -9.36 54.81
CA ALA A 15 -31.67 -10.67 54.33
C ALA A 15 -32.22 -11.04 52.96
N LEU A 16 -33.52 -10.81 52.72
CA LEU A 16 -34.12 -11.01 51.39
C LEU A 16 -33.50 -10.12 50.31
N LYS A 17 -33.22 -8.83 50.60
CA LYS A 17 -32.56 -7.90 49.71
C LYS A 17 -31.13 -8.35 49.41
N VAL A 18 -30.38 -8.79 50.41
CA VAL A 18 -29.01 -9.34 50.20
C VAL A 18 -29.09 -10.56 49.31
N HIS A 19 -29.97 -11.51 49.58
CA HIS A 19 -30.14 -12.71 48.76
C HIS A 19 -30.43 -12.34 47.29
N GLN A 20 -31.36 -11.43 47.02
CA GLN A 20 -31.67 -10.96 45.68
C GLN A 20 -30.49 -10.28 45.00
N SER A 21 -29.71 -9.48 45.72
CA SER A 21 -28.51 -8.83 45.22
C SER A 21 -27.44 -9.86 44.86
N VAL A 22 -27.29 -10.91 45.68
CA VAL A 22 -26.33 -12.00 45.40
C VAL A 22 -26.67 -12.75 44.11
N LEU A 23 -27.96 -13.08 43.91
CA LEU A 23 -28.40 -13.72 42.67
C LEU A 23 -28.06 -12.85 41.42
N THR A 24 -28.26 -11.54 41.51
CA THR A 24 -27.89 -10.61 40.44
C THR A 24 -26.38 -10.54 40.20
N ILE A 25 -25.56 -10.58 41.29
CA ILE A 25 -24.11 -10.61 41.18
C ILE A 25 -23.64 -11.91 40.50
N SER A 26 -24.20 -13.05 40.90
CA SER A 26 -23.85 -14.34 40.31
C SER A 26 -24.18 -14.41 38.83
N GLU A 27 -25.35 -13.90 38.40
CA GLU A 27 -25.73 -13.82 36.98
C GLU A 27 -24.74 -12.92 36.18
N ARG A 28 -24.44 -11.72 36.73
CA ARG A 28 -23.47 -10.80 36.09
C ARG A 28 -22.05 -11.34 36.05
N ALA A 29 -21.63 -12.10 37.06
CA ALA A 29 -20.33 -12.76 37.04
C ALA A 29 -20.24 -13.78 35.91
N LYS A 30 -21.32 -14.54 35.70
CA LYS A 30 -21.42 -15.48 34.57
C LYS A 30 -21.36 -14.77 33.21
N ASP A 31 -22.13 -13.71 33.02
CA ASP A 31 -22.12 -12.92 31.79
C ASP A 31 -20.74 -12.30 31.53
N GLN A 32 -20.05 -11.87 32.59
CA GLN A 32 -18.70 -11.32 32.50
C GLN A 32 -17.68 -12.39 32.11
N ALA A 33 -17.81 -13.61 32.65
CA ALA A 33 -16.94 -14.73 32.27
C ALA A 33 -17.07 -15.05 30.78
N GLU A 34 -18.30 -15.17 30.27
CA GLU A 34 -18.59 -15.42 28.84
C GLU A 34 -18.03 -14.29 27.96
N SER A 35 -18.25 -13.03 28.34
CA SER A 35 -17.71 -11.86 27.61
C SER A 35 -16.17 -11.84 27.60
N THR A 36 -15.54 -12.31 28.67
CA THR A 36 -14.08 -12.38 28.77
C THR A 36 -13.52 -13.50 27.85
N GLU A 37 -14.20 -14.65 27.81
CA GLU A 37 -13.84 -15.77 26.93
C GLU A 37 -13.95 -15.37 25.46
N ASP A 38 -15.04 -14.68 25.08
CA ASP A 38 -15.23 -14.14 23.72
C ASP A 38 -14.14 -13.09 23.35
N ALA A 39 -13.77 -12.25 24.29
CA ALA A 39 -12.70 -11.28 24.10
C ALA A 39 -11.34 -11.96 23.88
N LEU A 40 -11.01 -13.00 24.65
CA LEU A 40 -9.79 -13.78 24.50
C LEU A 40 -9.77 -14.54 23.14
N GLY A 41 -10.91 -15.10 22.70
CA GLY A 41 -11.06 -15.71 21.38
C GLY A 41 -10.82 -14.69 20.25
N SER A 42 -11.25 -13.44 20.44
CA SER A 42 -10.97 -12.34 19.53
C SER A 42 -9.48 -11.98 19.48
N VAL A 43 -8.79 -11.99 20.60
CA VAL A 43 -7.34 -11.77 20.72
C VAL A 43 -6.56 -12.86 19.99
N ASP A 44 -6.97 -14.13 20.09
CA ASP A 44 -6.37 -15.23 19.31
C ASP A 44 -6.53 -15.01 17.80
N THR A 45 -7.70 -14.54 17.36
CA THR A 45 -7.94 -14.21 15.96
C THR A 45 -7.02 -13.08 15.48
N ILE A 46 -6.81 -12.05 16.30
CA ILE A 46 -5.87 -10.95 16.04
C ILE A 46 -4.44 -11.50 15.89
N ASN A 47 -4.01 -12.43 16.73
CA ASN A 47 -2.70 -13.07 16.64
C ASN A 47 -2.48 -13.76 15.29
N VAL A 48 -3.45 -14.56 14.84
CA VAL A 48 -3.38 -15.25 13.55
C VAL A 48 -3.32 -14.26 12.39
N GLN A 49 -4.16 -13.23 12.41
CA GLN A 49 -4.15 -12.19 11.38
C GLN A 49 -2.83 -11.40 11.35
N MET A 50 -2.27 -11.11 12.50
CA MET A 50 -1.00 -10.40 12.61
C MET A 50 0.16 -11.21 12.01
N GLU A 51 0.19 -12.55 12.23
CA GLU A 51 1.18 -13.41 11.59
C GLU A 51 1.05 -13.41 10.05
N GLN A 52 -0.18 -13.44 9.55
CA GLN A 52 -0.43 -13.31 8.11
C GLN A 52 0.06 -11.98 7.54
N ILE A 53 -0.25 -10.87 8.21
CA ILE A 53 0.20 -9.53 7.81
C ILE A 53 1.73 -9.44 7.82
N LEU A 54 2.41 -10.04 8.80
CA LEU A 54 3.88 -10.07 8.84
C LEU A 54 4.48 -10.79 7.63
N VAL A 55 3.89 -11.90 7.19
CA VAL A 55 4.30 -12.61 5.98
C VAL A 55 4.10 -11.74 4.74
N GLU A 56 2.98 -11.03 4.65
CA GLU A 56 2.71 -10.10 3.53
C GLU A 56 3.69 -8.91 3.53
N VAL A 57 3.97 -8.34 4.68
CA VAL A 57 4.93 -7.22 4.86
C VAL A 57 6.34 -7.66 4.42
N GLU A 58 6.77 -8.88 4.78
CA GLU A 58 8.05 -9.44 4.36
C GLU A 58 8.11 -9.65 2.83
N ALA A 59 7.03 -10.16 2.24
CA ALA A 59 6.92 -10.33 0.80
C ALA A 59 6.95 -8.97 0.06
N MET A 60 6.29 -7.94 0.60
CA MET A 60 6.31 -6.58 0.08
C MET A 60 7.71 -5.96 0.17
N ALA A 61 8.44 -6.15 1.28
CA ALA A 61 9.82 -5.68 1.43
C ALA A 61 10.72 -6.25 0.34
N LYS A 62 10.66 -7.57 0.13
CA LYS A 62 11.43 -8.25 -0.91
C LYS A 62 11.08 -7.76 -2.32
N LYS A 63 9.80 -7.51 -2.58
CA LYS A 63 9.35 -6.96 -3.87
C LYS A 63 9.81 -5.53 -4.09
N ALA A 64 9.79 -4.68 -3.08
CA ALA A 64 10.28 -3.32 -3.16
C ALA A 64 11.80 -3.27 -3.48
N GLU A 65 12.58 -4.15 -2.85
CA GLU A 65 14.01 -4.30 -3.12
C GLU A 65 14.28 -4.78 -4.55
N GLU A 66 13.55 -5.83 -5.01
CA GLU A 66 13.65 -6.34 -6.38
C GLU A 66 13.33 -5.25 -7.41
N MET A 67 12.27 -4.49 -7.20
CA MET A 67 11.87 -3.39 -8.08
C MET A 67 12.89 -2.25 -8.10
N SER A 68 13.47 -1.91 -6.97
CA SER A 68 14.56 -0.91 -6.90
C SER A 68 15.75 -1.34 -7.76
N ARG A 69 16.13 -2.63 -7.73
CA ARG A 69 17.19 -3.18 -8.57
C ARG A 69 16.83 -3.12 -10.06
N ILE A 70 15.61 -3.53 -10.43
CA ILE A 70 15.14 -3.48 -11.82
C ILE A 70 15.16 -2.06 -12.37
N ILE A 71 14.74 -1.07 -11.58
CA ILE A 71 14.75 0.33 -11.99
C ILE A 71 16.19 0.83 -12.19
N ALA A 72 17.14 0.41 -11.34
CA ALA A 72 18.54 0.76 -11.50
C ALA A 72 19.13 0.17 -12.80
N GLU A 73 18.84 -1.10 -13.09
CA GLU A 73 19.26 -1.77 -14.35
C GLU A 73 18.63 -1.10 -15.58
N LEU A 74 17.34 -0.72 -15.49
CA LEU A 74 16.65 -0.03 -16.57
C LEU A 74 17.19 1.38 -16.81
N SER A 75 17.58 2.09 -15.76
CA SER A 75 18.22 3.39 -15.87
C SER A 75 19.58 3.31 -16.59
N LEU A 76 20.40 2.30 -16.26
CA LEU A 76 21.67 2.05 -16.96
C LEU A 76 21.44 1.70 -18.44
N SER A 77 20.48 0.82 -18.74
CA SER A 77 20.12 0.45 -20.11
C SER A 77 19.60 1.64 -20.93
N SER A 78 18.87 2.57 -20.30
CA SER A 78 18.41 3.79 -20.94
C SER A 78 19.57 4.72 -21.28
N ASP A 79 20.57 4.85 -20.41
CA ASP A 79 21.77 5.67 -20.64
C ASP A 79 22.65 5.09 -21.76
N ASP A 80 22.83 3.75 -21.78
CA ASP A 80 23.52 3.04 -22.86
C ASP A 80 22.82 3.23 -24.22
N THR A 81 21.48 3.21 -24.21
CA THR A 81 20.68 3.47 -25.41
C THR A 81 20.88 4.90 -25.90
N LYS A 82 20.82 5.89 -25.01
CA LYS A 82 21.09 7.30 -25.34
C LYS A 82 22.48 7.48 -25.95
N THR A 83 23.49 6.85 -25.36
CA THR A 83 24.85 6.86 -25.87
C THR A 83 24.93 6.26 -27.29
N SER A 84 24.19 5.20 -27.54
CA SER A 84 24.16 4.56 -28.87
C SER A 84 23.46 5.43 -29.90
N VAL A 85 22.40 6.12 -29.53
CA VAL A 85 21.70 7.08 -30.40
C VAL A 85 22.60 8.27 -30.76
N LEU A 86 23.35 8.83 -29.80
CA LEU A 86 24.31 9.89 -30.06
C LEU A 86 25.40 9.44 -31.07
N LYS A 87 25.95 8.25 -30.89
CA LYS A 87 26.89 7.67 -31.90
C LYS A 87 26.27 7.52 -33.26
N ALA A 88 25.01 7.09 -33.34
CA ALA A 88 24.29 6.99 -34.62
C ALA A 88 24.13 8.37 -35.26
N THR A 89 23.82 9.42 -34.49
CA THR A 89 23.73 10.79 -34.97
C THR A 89 25.06 11.29 -35.54
N ASP A 90 26.18 11.00 -34.90
CA ASP A 90 27.52 11.32 -35.41
C ASP A 90 27.78 10.62 -36.76
N GLN A 91 27.41 9.34 -36.89
CA GLN A 91 27.59 8.61 -38.15
C GLN A 91 26.71 9.18 -39.29
N ILE A 92 25.50 9.62 -38.98
CA ILE A 92 24.61 10.26 -39.94
C ILE A 92 25.22 11.59 -40.41
N THR A 93 25.81 12.36 -39.49
CA THR A 93 26.52 13.60 -39.84
C THR A 93 27.68 13.36 -40.78
N LEU A 94 28.52 12.35 -40.51
CA LEU A 94 29.62 11.94 -41.41
C LEU A 94 29.09 11.51 -42.78
N MET A 95 27.96 10.83 -42.82
CA MET A 95 27.32 10.44 -44.08
C MET A 95 26.83 11.67 -44.88
N TYR A 96 26.27 12.66 -44.21
CA TYR A 96 25.87 13.94 -44.81
C TYR A 96 27.07 14.62 -45.48
N ASP A 97 28.21 14.72 -44.78
CA ASP A 97 29.44 15.32 -45.29
C ASP A 97 29.96 14.56 -46.53
N ALA A 98 29.96 13.21 -46.48
CA ALA A 98 30.37 12.39 -47.63
C ALA A 98 29.45 12.59 -48.84
N VAL A 99 28.16 12.68 -48.64
CA VAL A 99 27.20 12.96 -49.73
C VAL A 99 27.44 14.36 -50.33
N ASN A 100 27.76 15.35 -49.53
CA ASN A 100 28.08 16.70 -50.00
C ASN A 100 29.37 16.74 -50.82
N ASP A 101 30.37 15.93 -50.46
CA ASP A 101 31.61 15.81 -51.24
C ASP A 101 31.37 15.09 -52.59
N ILE A 102 30.50 14.06 -52.61
CA ILE A 102 30.10 13.43 -53.88
C ILE A 102 29.33 14.43 -54.74
N HIS A 103 28.48 15.28 -54.15
CA HIS A 103 27.75 16.34 -54.88
C HIS A 103 28.70 17.28 -55.63
N LYS A 104 29.76 17.76 -54.94
CA LYS A 104 30.81 18.59 -55.55
C LYS A 104 31.55 17.86 -56.69
N ALA A 105 31.83 16.57 -56.53
CA ALA A 105 32.46 15.77 -57.56
C ALA A 105 31.57 15.63 -58.82
N VAL A 106 30.26 15.42 -58.61
CA VAL A 106 29.29 15.32 -59.71
C VAL A 106 29.12 16.67 -60.45
N GLU A 107 29.11 17.79 -59.73
CA GLU A 107 29.13 19.14 -60.38
C GLU A 107 30.35 19.35 -61.23
N LEU A 108 31.55 18.88 -60.77
CA LEU A 108 32.76 18.95 -61.61
C LEU A 108 32.64 18.07 -62.84
N ILE A 109 32.11 16.81 -62.74
CA ILE A 109 31.90 15.92 -63.91
C ILE A 109 30.93 16.59 -64.91
N GLN A 110 29.88 17.24 -64.43
CA GLN A 110 28.94 17.98 -65.27
C GLN A 110 29.63 19.14 -66.03
N SER A 111 30.46 19.91 -65.30
CA SER A 111 31.26 20.99 -65.94
C SER A 111 32.22 20.48 -67.01
N ILE A 112 32.87 19.32 -66.76
CA ILE A 112 33.78 18.65 -67.75
C ILE A 112 32.97 18.15 -68.95
N ALA A 113 31.77 17.61 -68.72
CA ALA A 113 30.89 17.17 -69.81
C ALA A 113 30.42 18.33 -70.68
N ASP A 114 30.03 19.47 -70.08
CA ASP A 114 29.63 20.68 -70.79
C ASP A 114 30.79 21.26 -71.63
N GLU A 115 32.03 21.27 -71.07
CA GLU A 115 33.23 21.70 -71.78
C GLU A 115 33.61 20.78 -72.89
N THR A 116 33.43 19.44 -72.66
CA THR A 116 33.68 18.40 -73.72
C THR A 116 32.66 18.51 -74.87
N ASP A 117 31.41 18.80 -74.55
CA ASP A 117 30.33 19.09 -75.51
C ASP A 117 30.72 20.28 -76.39
N LEU A 118 31.10 21.40 -75.82
CA LEU A 118 31.55 22.60 -76.52
C LEU A 118 32.80 22.30 -77.44
N LEU A 119 33.79 21.55 -76.92
CA LEU A 119 34.97 21.14 -77.66
C LEU A 119 34.57 20.29 -78.81
N SER A 120 33.67 19.35 -78.67
CA SER A 120 33.21 18.43 -79.74
C SER A 120 32.46 19.21 -80.84
N ILE A 121 31.63 20.19 -80.49
CA ILE A 121 30.95 21.08 -81.45
C ILE A 121 31.98 21.88 -82.22
N ASN A 122 33.00 22.46 -81.62
CA ASN A 122 34.06 23.19 -82.27
C ASN A 122 34.87 22.31 -83.20
N ALA A 123 35.20 21.07 -82.77
CA ALA A 123 35.90 20.06 -83.62
C ALA A 123 35.04 19.66 -84.83
N ASN A 124 33.72 19.54 -84.66
CA ASN A 124 32.81 19.18 -85.77
C ASN A 124 32.71 20.31 -86.78
N ILE A 125 32.70 21.60 -86.32
CA ILE A 125 32.76 22.74 -87.19
C ILE A 125 34.06 22.77 -88.01
N GLU A 126 35.22 22.54 -87.42
CA GLU A 126 36.49 22.57 -88.10
C GLU A 126 36.67 21.36 -89.03
N ALA A 127 36.14 20.19 -88.67
CA ALA A 127 36.06 19.02 -89.52
C ALA A 127 35.21 19.29 -90.81
N ALA A 128 34.08 19.95 -90.68
CA ALA A 128 33.20 20.41 -91.77
C ALA A 128 33.95 21.38 -92.68
N ARG A 129 34.75 22.25 -92.09
CA ARG A 129 35.58 23.24 -92.82
C ARG A 129 36.68 22.65 -93.66
N ALA A 130 37.21 21.47 -93.25
CA ALA A 130 38.24 20.73 -93.99
C ALA A 130 37.68 19.88 -95.15
N GLY A 131 36.37 19.85 -95.39
CA GLY A 131 35.73 19.16 -96.51
C GLY A 131 35.94 17.67 -96.48
N GLU A 132 36.29 17.05 -97.61
CA GLU A 132 36.50 15.62 -97.74
C GLU A 132 37.60 15.06 -96.81
N ALA A 133 38.67 15.81 -96.56
CA ALA A 133 39.74 15.42 -95.64
C ALA A 133 39.32 15.35 -94.16
N GLY A 134 38.24 16.01 -93.79
CA GLY A 134 37.72 16.12 -92.43
C GLY A 134 36.68 15.06 -92.07
N LYS A 135 36.16 14.26 -93.00
CA LYS A 135 35.03 13.31 -92.74
C LYS A 135 35.27 12.35 -91.58
N GLY A 136 36.50 11.77 -91.48
CA GLY A 136 36.82 10.91 -90.33
C GLY A 136 36.84 11.61 -88.98
N PHE A 137 37.31 12.87 -88.96
CA PHE A 137 37.31 13.69 -87.77
C PHE A 137 35.89 14.10 -87.35
N ALA A 138 34.99 14.40 -88.30
CA ALA A 138 33.59 14.74 -88.01
C ALA A 138 32.86 13.57 -87.30
N VAL A 139 33.08 12.33 -87.68
CA VAL A 139 32.48 11.15 -87.05
C VAL A 139 32.98 10.98 -85.61
N VAL A 140 34.24 11.28 -85.35
CA VAL A 140 34.82 11.19 -83.99
C VAL A 140 34.26 12.34 -83.13
N ALA A 141 34.18 13.54 -83.64
CA ALA A 141 33.61 14.69 -82.95
C ALA A 141 32.11 14.48 -82.60
N ASP A 142 31.33 13.92 -83.55
CA ASP A 142 29.94 13.56 -83.30
C ASP A 142 29.77 12.52 -82.15
N GLN A 143 30.69 11.50 -82.15
CA GLN A 143 30.72 10.50 -81.15
C GLN A 143 31.13 11.06 -79.78
N ILE A 144 32.08 12.02 -79.68
CA ILE A 144 32.47 12.70 -78.45
C ILE A 144 31.32 13.55 -77.98
N ASN A 145 30.61 14.26 -78.86
CA ASN A 145 29.41 15.05 -78.53
C ASN A 145 28.34 14.17 -77.82
N LYS A 146 28.03 13.01 -78.49
CA LYS A 146 27.06 12.06 -77.93
C LYS A 146 27.45 11.58 -76.46
N LEU A 147 28.75 11.27 -76.29
CA LEU A 147 29.28 10.83 -75.00
C LEU A 147 29.19 11.97 -73.92
N ALA A 148 29.50 13.20 -74.34
CA ALA A 148 29.37 14.37 -73.43
C ALA A 148 27.94 14.59 -73.02
N ILE A 149 26.98 14.56 -73.93
CA ILE A 149 25.56 14.66 -73.61
C ILE A 149 25.11 13.50 -72.69
N GLN A 150 25.55 12.26 -72.97
CA GLN A 150 25.20 11.15 -72.10
C GLN A 150 25.82 11.24 -70.71
N SER A 151 27.08 11.73 -70.63
CA SER A 151 27.73 12.01 -69.31
C SER A 151 26.98 13.07 -68.51
N ASN A 152 26.55 14.16 -69.18
CA ASN A 152 25.78 15.22 -68.54
C ASN A 152 24.44 14.71 -68.02
N ASN A 153 23.67 13.94 -68.82
CA ASN A 153 22.41 13.33 -68.37
C ASN A 153 22.61 12.37 -67.18
N SER A 154 23.68 11.55 -67.23
CA SER A 154 24.01 10.67 -66.11
C SER A 154 24.36 11.45 -64.84
N SER A 155 25.10 12.57 -64.95
CA SER A 155 25.44 13.44 -63.83
C SER A 155 24.19 14.05 -63.21
N MET A 156 23.23 14.52 -64.05
CA MET A 156 21.92 15.04 -63.56
C MET A 156 21.12 13.98 -62.83
N ASP A 157 21.14 12.73 -63.30
CA ASP A 157 20.42 11.65 -62.59
C ASP A 157 21.09 11.29 -61.23
N ILE A 158 22.43 11.32 -61.20
CA ILE A 158 23.17 11.15 -59.94
C ILE A 158 22.84 12.31 -58.96
N GLN A 159 22.78 13.53 -59.45
CA GLN A 159 22.46 14.71 -58.64
C GLN A 159 21.08 14.58 -57.97
N LYS A 160 20.03 14.16 -58.74
CA LYS A 160 18.72 13.83 -58.17
C LYS A 160 18.74 12.75 -57.10
N MET A 161 19.59 11.71 -57.31
CA MET A 161 19.76 10.68 -56.30
C MET A 161 20.42 11.22 -55.03
N LEU A 162 21.44 12.08 -55.15
CA LEU A 162 22.12 12.71 -54.02
C LEU A 162 21.19 13.63 -53.25
N GLU A 163 20.31 14.45 -53.92
CA GLU A 163 19.28 15.26 -53.26
C GLU A 163 18.35 14.39 -52.41
N ARG A 164 17.91 13.24 -52.92
CA ARG A 164 17.09 12.29 -52.18
C ARG A 164 17.82 11.72 -50.96
N VAL A 165 19.08 11.34 -51.11
CA VAL A 165 19.91 10.83 -49.99
C VAL A 165 20.06 11.93 -48.92
N THR A 166 20.34 13.17 -49.31
CA THR A 166 20.42 14.33 -48.41
C THR A 166 19.14 14.52 -47.61
N GLN A 167 17.97 14.46 -48.27
CA GLN A 167 16.66 14.58 -47.57
C GLN A 167 16.45 13.44 -46.58
N ILE A 168 16.79 12.20 -46.94
CA ILE A 168 16.69 11.04 -46.05
C ILE A 168 17.63 11.21 -44.85
N THR A 169 18.85 11.66 -45.06
CA THR A 169 19.84 11.89 -44.00
C THR A 169 19.37 12.95 -43.03
N GLN A 170 18.79 14.06 -43.52
CA GLN A 170 18.21 15.11 -42.66
C GLN A 170 17.07 14.56 -41.85
N SER A 171 16.13 13.82 -42.44
CA SER A 171 15.03 13.19 -41.71
C SER A 171 15.52 12.21 -40.65
N MET A 172 16.63 11.50 -40.88
CA MET A 172 17.22 10.61 -39.84
C MET A 172 17.78 11.41 -38.66
N VAL A 173 18.38 12.60 -38.88
CA VAL A 173 18.85 13.47 -37.82
C VAL A 173 17.64 13.93 -36.95
N ASP A 174 16.55 14.33 -37.59
CA ASP A 174 15.34 14.78 -36.88
C ASP A 174 14.76 13.64 -36.00
N VAL A 175 14.67 12.43 -36.54
CA VAL A 175 14.24 11.23 -35.78
C VAL A 175 15.16 10.94 -34.61
N MET A 176 16.49 11.02 -34.79
CA MET A 176 17.44 10.79 -33.70
C MET A 176 17.30 11.83 -32.58
N ASN A 177 17.06 13.08 -32.93
CA ASN A 177 16.80 14.14 -31.96
C ASN A 177 15.51 13.87 -31.16
N GLU A 178 14.44 13.41 -31.82
CA GLU A 178 13.20 13.01 -31.16
C GLU A 178 13.43 11.82 -30.20
N VAL A 179 14.20 10.82 -30.62
CA VAL A 179 14.57 9.68 -29.75
C VAL A 179 15.35 10.15 -28.54
N CYS A 180 16.33 11.05 -28.68
CA CYS A 180 17.05 11.64 -27.57
C CYS A 180 16.12 12.36 -26.58
N SER A 181 15.18 13.17 -27.07
CA SER A 181 14.19 13.85 -26.23
C SER A 181 13.31 12.86 -25.47
N ASN A 182 12.87 11.77 -26.12
CA ASN A 182 12.09 10.72 -25.48
C ASN A 182 12.90 9.97 -24.40
N MET A 183 14.21 9.78 -24.61
CA MET A 183 15.10 9.18 -23.61
C MET A 183 15.22 10.08 -22.36
N ASP A 184 15.27 11.40 -22.50
CA ASP A 184 15.32 12.32 -21.37
C ASP A 184 14.03 12.25 -20.54
N VAL A 185 12.87 12.22 -21.21
CA VAL A 185 11.56 12.05 -20.54
C VAL A 185 11.48 10.68 -19.85
N GLN A 186 12.00 9.63 -20.47
CA GLN A 186 12.06 8.30 -19.86
C GLN A 186 12.93 8.29 -18.61
N GLN A 187 14.07 8.95 -18.63
CA GLN A 187 14.97 9.05 -17.47
C GLN A 187 14.31 9.78 -16.31
N GLU A 188 13.59 10.87 -16.57
CA GLU A 188 12.81 11.57 -15.55
C GLU A 188 11.77 10.64 -14.89
N LYS A 189 11.02 9.89 -15.71
CA LYS A 189 10.03 8.92 -15.21
C LYS A 189 10.66 7.81 -14.39
N LEU A 190 11.87 7.34 -14.74
CA LEU A 190 12.59 6.34 -13.96
C LEU A 190 13.01 6.88 -12.59
N VAL A 191 13.44 8.14 -12.50
CA VAL A 191 13.73 8.81 -11.21
C VAL A 191 12.48 8.85 -10.34
N MET A 192 11.34 9.35 -10.87
CA MET A 192 10.08 9.40 -10.14
C MET A 192 9.60 8.01 -9.68
N THR A 193 9.79 6.99 -10.53
CA THR A 193 9.43 5.61 -10.19
C THR A 193 10.31 5.08 -9.06
N ARG A 194 11.60 5.39 -9.05
CA ARG A 194 12.53 5.03 -7.97
C ARG A 194 12.12 5.67 -6.65
N GLU A 195 11.77 6.96 -6.66
CA GLU A 195 11.29 7.68 -5.47
C GLU A 195 10.01 7.05 -4.92
N ALA A 196 9.06 6.68 -5.79
CA ALA A 196 7.83 6.02 -5.39
C ALA A 196 8.10 4.66 -4.70
N TYR A 197 9.04 3.86 -5.22
CA TYR A 197 9.42 2.61 -4.57
C TYR A 197 10.16 2.80 -3.26
N GLN A 198 10.93 3.89 -3.10
CA GLN A 198 11.54 4.23 -1.82
C GLN A 198 10.47 4.52 -0.75
N ILE A 199 9.43 5.28 -1.11
CA ILE A 199 8.29 5.56 -0.22
C ILE A 199 7.58 4.25 0.17
N ILE A 200 7.42 3.30 -0.77
CA ILE A 200 6.85 1.98 -0.48
C ILE A 200 7.74 1.20 0.51
N ALA A 201 9.05 1.20 0.31
CA ALA A 201 10.00 0.53 1.20
C ALA A 201 9.95 1.10 2.63
N ASP A 202 9.91 2.42 2.75
CA ASP A 202 9.77 3.11 4.04
C ASP A 202 8.43 2.78 4.72
N GLY A 203 7.33 2.73 3.96
CA GLY A 203 6.01 2.33 4.44
C GLY A 203 5.95 0.88 4.92
N VAL A 204 6.67 -0.02 4.26
CA VAL A 204 6.81 -1.43 4.67
C VAL A 204 7.55 -1.55 6.00
N GLU A 205 8.65 -0.82 6.19
CA GLU A 205 9.40 -0.82 7.46
C GLU A 205 8.58 -0.21 8.60
N GLN A 206 7.81 0.84 8.32
CA GLN A 206 6.87 1.40 9.28
C GLN A 206 5.77 0.38 9.65
N SER A 207 5.26 -0.38 8.68
CA SER A 207 4.28 -1.43 8.93
C SER A 207 4.83 -2.54 9.80
N ARG A 208 6.09 -2.95 9.58
CA ARG A 208 6.79 -3.92 10.41
C ARG A 208 6.92 -3.46 11.86
N THR A 209 7.28 -2.20 12.06
CA THR A 209 7.36 -1.58 13.38
C THR A 209 5.98 -1.57 14.07
N ASN A 210 4.94 -1.20 13.35
CA ASN A 210 3.57 -1.18 13.87
C ASN A 210 3.09 -2.58 14.28
N MET A 211 3.43 -3.63 13.51
CA MET A 211 3.13 -5.02 13.86
C MET A 211 3.83 -5.44 15.15
N GLY A 212 5.08 -5.02 15.36
CA GLY A 212 5.79 -5.21 16.63
C GLY A 212 5.04 -4.61 17.82
N ASN A 213 4.57 -3.37 17.68
CA ASN A 213 3.81 -2.67 18.70
C ASN A 213 2.45 -3.34 18.98
N ILE A 214 1.76 -3.83 17.94
CA ILE A 214 0.49 -4.57 18.10
C ILE A 214 0.74 -5.86 18.87
N ARG A 215 1.80 -6.61 18.55
CA ARG A 215 2.17 -7.83 19.25
C ARG A 215 2.38 -7.62 20.74
N GLU A 216 3.07 -6.53 21.12
CA GLU A 216 3.23 -6.15 22.53
C GLU A 216 1.88 -5.89 23.20
N LYS A 217 0.96 -5.18 22.54
CA LYS A 217 -0.37 -4.90 23.06
C LYS A 217 -1.23 -6.16 23.21
N VAL A 218 -1.10 -7.10 22.31
CA VAL A 218 -1.80 -8.40 22.38
C VAL A 218 -1.32 -9.22 23.57
N VAL A 219 -0.03 -9.21 23.89
CA VAL A 219 0.50 -9.86 25.12
C VAL A 219 -0.13 -9.24 26.38
N VAL A 220 -0.23 -7.91 26.43
CA VAL A 220 -0.87 -7.20 27.55
C VAL A 220 -2.37 -7.53 27.64
N LEU A 221 -3.07 -7.61 26.49
CA LEU A 221 -4.49 -7.98 26.46
C LEU A 221 -4.73 -9.39 26.98
N ASN A 222 -3.89 -10.37 26.61
CA ASN A 222 -3.98 -11.73 27.11
C ASN A 222 -3.78 -11.78 28.64
N ALA A 223 -2.78 -11.07 29.16
CA ALA A 223 -2.56 -10.97 30.62
C ALA A 223 -3.76 -10.35 31.32
N SER A 224 -4.28 -9.24 30.80
CA SER A 224 -5.46 -8.57 31.37
C SER A 224 -6.72 -9.44 31.32
N GLY A 225 -6.90 -10.22 30.25
CA GLY A 225 -8.00 -11.18 30.16
C GLY A 225 -7.93 -12.27 31.22
N SER A 226 -6.71 -12.79 31.50
CA SER A 226 -6.47 -13.74 32.60
C SER A 226 -6.81 -13.11 33.95
N ASP A 227 -6.35 -11.89 34.22
CA ASP A 227 -6.61 -11.18 35.49
C ASP A 227 -8.12 -10.96 35.68
N ILE A 228 -8.86 -10.62 34.62
CA ILE A 228 -10.32 -10.48 34.66
C ILE A 228 -10.98 -11.82 34.96
N SER A 229 -10.53 -12.91 34.33
CA SER A 229 -11.07 -14.25 34.56
C SER A 229 -10.92 -14.68 36.03
N ASP A 230 -9.75 -14.43 36.62
CA ASP A 230 -9.47 -14.73 38.02
C ASP A 230 -10.37 -13.89 38.94
N ALA A 231 -10.51 -12.57 38.67
CA ALA A 231 -11.36 -11.68 39.43
C ALA A 231 -12.86 -12.06 39.36
N VAL A 232 -13.33 -12.56 38.24
CA VAL A 232 -14.71 -13.09 38.08
C VAL A 232 -14.89 -14.38 38.88
N GLY A 233 -13.85 -15.25 38.92
CA GLY A 233 -13.87 -16.45 39.76
C GLY A 233 -13.99 -16.11 41.24
N GLU A 234 -13.21 -15.13 41.73
CA GLU A 234 -13.29 -14.66 43.12
C GLU A 234 -14.67 -13.99 43.43
N LEU A 235 -15.20 -13.24 42.45
CA LEU A 235 -16.53 -12.61 42.61
C LEU A 235 -17.64 -13.66 42.71
N SER A 236 -17.57 -14.75 41.92
CA SER A 236 -18.53 -15.85 42.00
C SER A 236 -18.45 -16.57 43.34
N SER A 237 -17.25 -16.87 43.84
CA SER A 237 -17.07 -17.48 45.18
C SER A 237 -17.62 -16.55 46.30
N SER A 238 -17.33 -15.26 46.21
CA SER A 238 -17.83 -14.29 47.18
C SER A 238 -19.36 -14.14 47.16
N ALA A 239 -19.97 -14.27 45.99
CA ALA A 239 -21.42 -14.31 45.83
C ALA A 239 -22.04 -15.52 46.53
N ASP A 240 -21.45 -16.73 46.36
CA ASP A 240 -21.91 -17.94 46.99
C ASP A 240 -21.79 -17.86 48.52
N ASP A 241 -20.71 -17.33 49.10
CA ASP A 241 -20.52 -17.11 50.52
C ASP A 241 -21.58 -16.09 51.08
N ASN A 242 -21.87 -15.03 50.30
CA ASN A 242 -22.91 -14.07 50.67
C ASN A 242 -24.32 -14.69 50.65
N ALA A 243 -24.60 -15.57 49.68
CA ALA A 243 -25.87 -16.30 49.62
C ALA A 243 -26.07 -17.19 50.87
N GLN A 244 -25.01 -17.92 51.27
CA GLN A 244 -25.01 -18.74 52.47
C GLN A 244 -25.24 -17.87 53.72
N THR A 245 -24.51 -16.78 53.84
CA THR A 245 -24.66 -15.83 54.98
C THR A 245 -26.07 -15.24 55.08
N ALA A 246 -26.67 -14.93 53.95
CA ALA A 246 -28.07 -14.44 53.90
C ALA A 246 -29.06 -15.52 54.33
N SER A 247 -28.83 -16.78 53.93
CA SER A 247 -29.64 -17.94 54.37
C SER A 247 -29.56 -18.18 55.88
N ASP A 248 -28.32 -18.17 56.38
CA ASP A 248 -28.10 -18.32 57.85
C ASP A 248 -28.74 -17.17 58.62
N THR A 249 -28.66 -15.93 58.16
CA THR A 249 -29.31 -14.79 58.76
C THR A 249 -30.83 -14.93 58.79
N MET A 250 -31.44 -15.45 57.69
CA MET A 250 -32.88 -15.75 57.70
C MET A 250 -33.29 -16.80 58.69
N SER A 251 -32.46 -17.87 58.91
CA SER A 251 -32.69 -18.87 59.96
C SER A 251 -32.69 -18.25 61.34
N VAL A 252 -31.68 -17.45 61.69
CA VAL A 252 -31.57 -16.73 62.99
C VAL A 252 -32.73 -15.80 63.20
N VAL A 253 -33.19 -15.07 62.19
CA VAL A 253 -34.36 -14.19 62.27
C VAL A 253 -35.65 -14.96 62.52
N ASN A 254 -35.82 -16.14 61.90
CA ASN A 254 -36.96 -17.01 62.15
C ASN A 254 -36.98 -17.52 63.65
N ASP A 255 -35.82 -17.93 64.15
CA ASP A 255 -35.70 -18.34 65.56
C ASP A 255 -35.97 -17.17 66.50
N MET A 256 -35.53 -15.98 66.17
CA MET A 256 -35.81 -14.77 66.95
C MET A 256 -37.32 -14.44 66.97
N ASN A 257 -38.01 -14.58 65.79
CA ASN A 257 -39.48 -14.39 65.74
C ASN A 257 -40.21 -15.40 66.60
N ALA A 258 -39.82 -16.65 66.62
CA ALA A 258 -40.37 -17.71 67.43
C ALA A 258 -40.17 -17.38 68.97
N THR A 259 -38.96 -16.93 69.34
CA THR A 259 -38.64 -16.48 70.71
C THR A 259 -39.46 -15.27 71.12
N MET A 260 -39.71 -14.32 70.19
CA MET A 260 -40.58 -13.14 70.43
C MET A 260 -42.01 -13.52 70.73
N GLN A 261 -42.58 -14.46 69.98
CA GLN A 261 -43.93 -14.98 70.25
C GLN A 261 -44.03 -15.59 71.60
N GLN A 262 -42.99 -16.30 72.06
CA GLN A 262 -42.96 -16.87 73.39
C GLN A 262 -42.85 -15.80 74.53
N VAL A 263 -42.01 -14.79 74.32
CA VAL A 263 -41.87 -13.62 75.21
C VAL A 263 -43.19 -12.84 75.33
N GLN A 264 -43.86 -12.67 74.17
CA GLN A 264 -45.16 -12.00 74.14
C GLN A 264 -46.22 -12.76 74.95
N SER A 265 -46.34 -14.07 74.75
CA SER A 265 -47.22 -14.96 75.48
C SER A 265 -46.92 -14.93 76.96
N SER A 266 -45.65 -15.00 77.38
CA SER A 266 -45.25 -14.90 78.81
C SER A 266 -45.54 -13.55 79.40
N SER A 267 -45.42 -12.46 78.66
CA SER A 267 -45.74 -11.10 79.09
C SER A 267 -47.25 -10.93 79.32
N GLU A 268 -48.12 -11.52 78.50
CA GLU A 268 -49.57 -11.48 78.68
C GLU A 268 -50.00 -12.29 79.90
N GLU A 269 -49.33 -13.46 80.08
CA GLU A 269 -49.56 -14.28 81.32
C GLU A 269 -49.15 -13.55 82.61
N LEU A 270 -47.98 -12.88 82.57
CA LEU A 270 -47.57 -11.99 83.72
C LEU A 270 -48.53 -10.80 83.98
N MET A 271 -49.03 -10.18 82.93
CA MET A 271 -50.03 -9.11 83.08
C MET A 271 -51.32 -9.64 83.67
N THR A 272 -51.78 -10.77 83.30
CA THR A 272 -52.97 -11.45 83.86
C THR A 272 -52.74 -11.78 85.33
N THR A 273 -51.60 -12.41 85.63
CA THR A 273 -51.22 -12.72 87.01
C THR A 273 -51.10 -11.43 87.91
N ALA A 274 -50.53 -10.37 87.40
CA ALA A 274 -50.42 -9.10 88.07
C ALA A 274 -51.81 -8.45 88.37
N ALA A 275 -52.75 -8.55 87.44
CA ALA A 275 -54.12 -8.06 87.60
C ALA A 275 -54.89 -8.88 88.66
N GLU A 276 -54.72 -10.24 88.61
CA GLU A 276 -55.29 -11.13 89.65
C GLU A 276 -54.75 -10.85 91.05
N LEU A 277 -53.44 -10.56 91.18
CA LEU A 277 -52.77 -10.21 92.40
C LEU A 277 -53.31 -8.84 92.94
N GLN A 278 -53.49 -7.86 92.02
CA GLN A 278 -54.00 -6.54 92.30
C GLN A 278 -55.47 -6.60 92.82
N GLU A 279 -56.28 -7.45 92.21
CA GLU A 279 -57.65 -7.72 92.65
C GLU A 279 -57.66 -8.38 94.00
N THR A 280 -56.81 -9.37 94.27
CA THR A 280 -56.72 -10.09 95.54
C THR A 280 -56.22 -9.17 96.64
N LEU A 281 -55.25 -8.30 96.41
CA LEU A 281 -54.78 -7.29 97.38
C LEU A 281 -55.88 -6.22 97.62
N GLY A 282 -56.68 -5.87 96.63
CA GLY A 282 -57.83 -5.00 96.81
C GLY A 282 -58.85 -5.58 97.78
N LYS A 283 -59.11 -6.87 97.79
CA LYS A 283 -60.01 -7.58 98.74
C LYS A 283 -59.46 -7.63 100.14
N PHE A 284 -58.15 -7.57 100.38
CA PHE A 284 -57.53 -7.51 101.71
C PHE A 284 -57.49 -6.10 102.35
N ARG A 285 -57.80 -5.05 101.57
CA ARG A 285 -57.75 -3.65 102.01
C ARG A 285 -59.12 -3.11 102.44
N MET A 286 -60.18 -3.91 102.53
CA MET A 286 -61.46 -3.64 103.21
C MET A 286 -61.46 -4.39 104.53
#